data_df474afd0d368825656d7cbf08863494
#
_entry.id   df474afd0d368825656d7cbf08863494
#
_cell.length_a   1.000
_cell.length_b   1.000
_cell.length_c   1.000
_cell.angle_alpha   90.00
_cell.angle_beta   90.00
_cell.angle_gamma   90.00
#
_symmetry.space_group_name_H-M   'P 1'
#
loop_
_entity.id
_entity.type
_entity.pdbx_description
1 polymer ?
#
loop_
_entity_poly.entity_id
_entity_poly.type
_entity_poly.pdbx_seq_one_letter_code
_entity_poly.pdbx_strand_id
1 'polypeptide(L)'
;MNSVDTSAIPAAPLTAEELRKMNAYWSACNYLCAGMLYLRTNPLLREPLKPEHIKNRLLGHWGSDPGQSFTWVHLNRLIKKYDLDLIYISGPGHGAPATLSNSYLEGVYSEVYPDKSQDIDGMQRFMKQFSFPGGIGSHCTPETPGSIHEGGELGYSLSHGFGAAFDNPDLIVTVVVGDGESETGPLATSWHSNKFLNPVRDGAVLPVLHLNGYKIANPTILARI
;
A
#
# COMPACT_ATOMS: atom_id res chain seq x y z
N MET A 1 -16.78 17.09 -34.07
CA MET A 1 -16.71 16.92 -32.60
C MET A 1 -17.85 16.00 -32.23
N ASN A 2 -17.55 14.73 -31.98
CA ASN A 2 -18.58 13.79 -31.54
C ASN A 2 -18.88 14.10 -30.08
N SER A 3 -20.13 14.44 -29.78
CA SER A 3 -20.60 14.58 -28.41
C SER A 3 -20.45 13.21 -27.73
N VAL A 4 -19.66 13.13 -26.68
CA VAL A 4 -19.61 11.95 -25.83
C VAL A 4 -20.97 11.81 -25.19
N ASP A 5 -21.66 10.70 -25.48
CA ASP A 5 -22.94 10.36 -24.86
C ASP A 5 -22.72 10.11 -23.36
N THR A 6 -23.03 11.11 -22.53
CA THR A 6 -22.92 11.05 -21.08
C THR A 6 -24.07 10.29 -20.41
N SER A 7 -25.08 9.83 -21.18
CA SER A 7 -26.24 9.09 -20.66
C SER A 7 -25.89 7.67 -20.18
N ALA A 8 -24.68 7.15 -20.51
CA ALA A 8 -24.24 5.81 -20.17
C ALA A 8 -23.34 5.75 -18.89
N ILE A 9 -23.07 6.89 -18.23
CA ILE A 9 -22.30 6.87 -16.97
C ILE A 9 -23.27 6.41 -15.86
N PRO A 10 -23.04 5.26 -15.22
CA PRO A 10 -23.88 4.83 -14.11
C PRO A 10 -23.91 5.93 -13.03
N ALA A 11 -25.08 6.17 -12.44
CA ALA A 11 -25.23 7.17 -11.37
C ALA A 11 -24.32 6.91 -10.15
N ALA A 12 -23.85 5.65 -10.01
CA ALA A 12 -22.84 5.26 -9.05
C ALA A 12 -21.86 4.26 -9.72
N PRO A 13 -20.53 4.46 -9.59
CA PRO A 13 -19.51 3.60 -10.19
C PRO A 13 -19.43 2.21 -9.54
N LEU A 14 -20.00 2.04 -8.34
CA LEU A 14 -20.03 0.82 -7.55
C LEU A 14 -21.45 0.44 -7.19
N THR A 15 -21.74 -0.86 -7.18
CA THR A 15 -22.94 -1.37 -6.54
C THR A 15 -22.85 -1.26 -5.02
N ALA A 16 -23.99 -1.25 -4.33
CA ALA A 16 -24.01 -1.23 -2.86
C ALA A 16 -23.27 -2.44 -2.25
N GLU A 17 -23.33 -3.60 -2.90
CA GLU A 17 -22.64 -4.81 -2.43
C GLU A 17 -21.12 -4.72 -2.64
N GLU A 18 -20.64 -4.22 -3.77
CA GLU A 18 -19.22 -3.95 -3.99
C GLU A 18 -18.68 -2.97 -2.95
N LEU A 19 -19.39 -1.87 -2.72
CA LEU A 19 -19.03 -0.87 -1.73
C LEU A 19 -18.93 -1.50 -0.32
N ARG A 20 -19.91 -2.32 0.06
CA ARG A 20 -19.91 -3.03 1.34
C ARG A 20 -18.70 -3.96 1.48
N LYS A 21 -18.38 -4.75 0.44
CA LYS A 21 -17.22 -5.66 0.44
C LYS A 21 -15.89 -4.90 0.50
N MET A 22 -15.75 -3.84 -0.28
CA MET A 22 -14.55 -3.00 -0.29
C MET A 22 -14.33 -2.34 1.08
N ASN A 23 -15.39 -1.81 1.70
CA ASN A 23 -15.31 -1.24 3.04
C ASN A 23 -14.92 -2.28 4.10
N ALA A 24 -15.46 -3.49 4.02
CA ALA A 24 -15.12 -4.58 4.94
C ALA A 24 -13.64 -4.97 4.80
N TYR A 25 -13.15 -5.12 3.57
CA TYR A 25 -11.76 -5.40 3.29
C TYR A 25 -10.83 -4.28 3.80
N TRP A 26 -11.13 -3.05 3.44
CA TRP A 26 -10.37 -1.87 3.88
C TRP A 26 -10.33 -1.74 5.40
N SER A 27 -11.45 -1.99 6.08
CA SER A 27 -11.53 -1.98 7.54
C SER A 27 -10.67 -3.08 8.17
N ALA A 28 -10.65 -4.28 7.58
CA ALA A 28 -9.80 -5.38 8.03
C ALA A 28 -8.31 -5.04 7.88
N CYS A 29 -7.92 -4.47 6.74
CA CYS A 29 -6.54 -3.98 6.53
C CYS A 29 -6.15 -2.95 7.59
N ASN A 30 -7.00 -1.95 7.84
CA ASN A 30 -6.73 -0.92 8.83
C ASN A 30 -6.61 -1.51 10.25
N TYR A 31 -7.43 -2.52 10.58
CA TYR A 31 -7.29 -3.23 11.85
C TYR A 31 -5.95 -3.94 11.98
N LEU A 32 -5.53 -4.65 10.93
CA LEU A 32 -4.22 -5.32 10.91
C LEU A 32 -3.06 -4.31 10.99
N CYS A 33 -3.15 -3.19 10.29
CA CYS A 33 -2.17 -2.09 10.39
C CYS A 33 -2.05 -1.60 11.84
N ALA A 34 -3.18 -1.27 12.48
CA ALA A 34 -3.18 -0.84 13.87
C ALA A 34 -2.64 -1.94 14.80
N GLY A 35 -3.02 -3.20 14.57
CA GLY A 35 -2.48 -4.34 15.31
C GLY A 35 -0.96 -4.46 15.18
N MET A 36 -0.41 -4.31 13.99
CA MET A 36 1.05 -4.32 13.78
C MET A 36 1.76 -3.17 14.48
N LEU A 37 1.17 -2.00 14.54
CA LEU A 37 1.78 -0.86 15.23
C LEU A 37 1.77 -1.03 16.75
N TYR A 38 0.68 -1.55 17.31
CA TYR A 38 0.43 -1.48 18.75
C TYR A 38 0.45 -2.82 19.46
N LEU A 39 -0.06 -3.91 18.84
CA LEU A 39 -0.32 -5.14 19.58
C LEU A 39 0.87 -6.10 19.59
N ARG A 40 1.15 -6.59 20.78
CA ARG A 40 2.08 -7.68 21.05
C ARG A 40 1.35 -9.03 21.20
N THR A 41 0.17 -9.00 21.82
CA THR A 41 -0.71 -10.15 22.09
C THR A 41 -2.17 -9.74 21.94
N ASN A 42 -3.11 -10.70 22.09
CA ASN A 42 -4.56 -10.46 22.03
C ASN A 42 -5.00 -9.86 20.67
N PRO A 43 -4.62 -10.47 19.52
CA PRO A 43 -4.78 -9.87 18.20
C PRO A 43 -6.23 -9.64 17.79
N LEU A 44 -7.20 -10.32 18.38
CA LEU A 44 -8.63 -10.17 18.11
C LEU A 44 -9.40 -9.48 19.26
N LEU A 45 -8.68 -8.91 20.24
CA LEU A 45 -9.26 -8.25 21.41
C LEU A 45 -10.35 -9.08 22.11
N ARG A 46 -10.13 -10.40 22.23
CA ARG A 46 -11.07 -11.31 22.87
C ARG A 46 -11.21 -11.12 24.37
N GLU A 47 -10.24 -10.49 24.98
CA GLU A 47 -10.28 -10.00 26.35
C GLU A 47 -10.08 -8.48 26.37
N PRO A 48 -10.49 -7.78 27.44
CA PRO A 48 -10.26 -6.34 27.58
C PRO A 48 -8.78 -5.99 27.39
N LEU A 49 -8.52 -4.90 26.67
CA LEU A 49 -7.16 -4.44 26.40
C LEU A 49 -6.45 -4.07 27.71
N LYS A 50 -5.21 -4.56 27.86
CA LYS A 50 -4.35 -4.33 29.01
C LYS A 50 -2.97 -3.84 28.55
N PRO A 51 -2.18 -3.17 29.41
CA PRO A 51 -0.85 -2.68 29.06
C PRO A 51 0.09 -3.76 28.51
N GLU A 52 0.02 -4.99 29.05
CA GLU A 52 0.84 -6.12 28.60
C GLU A 52 0.54 -6.61 27.19
N HIS A 53 -0.62 -6.24 26.62
CA HIS A 53 -0.97 -6.53 25.22
C HIS A 53 -0.28 -5.59 24.25
N ILE A 54 0.22 -4.46 24.71
CA ILE A 54 0.82 -3.41 23.91
C ILE A 54 2.34 -3.62 23.82
N LYS A 55 2.92 -3.30 22.69
CA LYS A 55 4.39 -3.30 22.51
C LYS A 55 5.03 -2.24 23.40
N ASN A 56 6.18 -2.56 23.99
CA ASN A 56 6.92 -1.62 24.84
C ASN A 56 7.44 -0.40 24.06
N ARG A 57 7.71 -0.57 22.79
CA ARG A 57 8.13 0.49 21.87
C ARG A 57 7.21 0.51 20.67
N LEU A 58 6.51 1.61 20.49
CA LEU A 58 5.59 1.82 19.36
C LEU A 58 6.36 2.48 18.23
N LEU A 59 6.42 1.83 17.07
CA LEU A 59 7.05 2.35 15.86
C LEU A 59 6.14 2.06 14.67
N GLY A 60 5.95 3.09 13.85
CA GLY A 60 5.16 3.02 12.63
C GLY A 60 4.49 4.34 12.31
N HIS A 61 3.86 4.43 11.14
CA HIS A 61 3.32 5.65 10.61
C HIS A 61 1.88 5.43 10.11
N TRP A 62 0.93 5.46 11.02
CA TRP A 62 -0.49 5.28 10.72
C TRP A 62 -1.00 6.20 9.61
N GLY A 63 -0.44 7.41 9.49
CA GLY A 63 -0.93 8.44 8.57
C GLY A 63 -0.97 8.04 7.09
N SER A 64 -0.16 7.07 6.66
CA SER A 64 -0.18 6.60 5.27
C SER A 64 -0.91 5.27 5.07
N ASP A 65 -1.12 4.48 6.11
CA ASP A 65 -1.68 3.12 6.00
C ASP A 65 -3.11 3.09 5.43
N PRO A 66 -4.06 3.92 5.91
CA PRO A 66 -5.42 3.88 5.40
C PRO A 66 -5.54 4.25 3.92
N GLY A 67 -4.78 5.24 3.46
CA GLY A 67 -4.79 5.68 2.07
C GLY A 67 -4.15 4.67 1.14
N GLN A 68 -3.06 4.02 1.56
CA GLN A 68 -2.44 2.95 0.79
C GLN A 68 -3.36 1.73 0.69
N SER A 69 -3.98 1.30 1.79
CA SER A 69 -4.96 0.20 1.77
C SER A 69 -6.20 0.57 0.94
N PHE A 70 -6.63 1.83 0.95
CA PHE A 70 -7.72 2.31 0.08
C PHE A 70 -7.35 2.19 -1.40
N THR A 71 -6.16 2.62 -1.77
CA THR A 71 -5.66 2.48 -3.15
C THR A 71 -5.60 1.01 -3.55
N TRP A 72 -5.07 0.14 -2.69
CA TRP A 72 -4.95 -1.30 -2.96
C TRP A 72 -6.31 -1.95 -3.23
N VAL A 73 -7.32 -1.72 -2.39
CA VAL A 73 -8.65 -2.35 -2.57
C VAL A 73 -9.31 -1.91 -3.88
N HIS A 74 -9.10 -0.67 -4.30
CA HIS A 74 -9.60 -0.18 -5.59
C HIS A 74 -8.88 -0.81 -6.78
N LEU A 75 -7.56 -0.99 -6.68
CA LEU A 75 -6.77 -1.69 -7.70
C LEU A 75 -7.17 -3.16 -7.81
N ASN A 76 -7.34 -3.86 -6.69
CA ASN A 76 -7.82 -5.25 -6.67
C ASN A 76 -9.17 -5.41 -7.37
N ARG A 77 -10.07 -4.45 -7.17
CA ARG A 77 -11.35 -4.44 -7.89
C ARG A 77 -11.14 -4.36 -9.40
N LEU A 78 -10.23 -3.51 -9.86
CA LEU A 78 -9.93 -3.36 -11.28
C LEU A 78 -9.20 -4.57 -11.85
N ILE A 79 -8.21 -5.10 -11.12
CA ILE A 79 -7.50 -6.34 -11.49
C ILE A 79 -8.50 -7.47 -11.72
N LYS A 80 -9.39 -7.71 -10.75
CA LYS A 80 -10.39 -8.80 -10.85
C LYS A 80 -11.43 -8.57 -11.95
N LYS A 81 -11.75 -7.32 -12.27
CA LYS A 81 -12.74 -6.99 -13.27
C LYS A 81 -12.21 -7.10 -14.70
N TYR A 82 -10.95 -6.76 -14.90
CA TYR A 82 -10.34 -6.62 -16.22
C TYR A 82 -9.17 -7.58 -16.47
N ASP A 83 -8.88 -8.48 -15.53
CA ASP A 83 -7.77 -9.45 -15.58
C ASP A 83 -6.43 -8.75 -15.87
N LEU A 84 -6.09 -7.76 -15.03
CA LEU A 84 -4.92 -6.91 -15.24
C LEU A 84 -3.67 -7.49 -14.58
N ASP A 85 -2.55 -7.42 -15.28
CA ASP A 85 -1.22 -7.60 -14.70
C ASP A 85 -0.78 -6.28 -14.04
N LEU A 86 -0.61 -6.29 -12.71
CA LEU A 86 -0.30 -5.09 -11.97
C LEU A 86 0.74 -5.30 -10.87
N ILE A 87 1.71 -4.39 -10.80
CA ILE A 87 2.63 -4.26 -9.65
C ILE A 87 2.25 -3.03 -8.85
N TYR A 88 2.26 -3.16 -7.53
CA TYR A 88 2.04 -2.07 -6.58
C TYR A 88 3.35 -1.68 -5.90
N ILE A 89 3.71 -0.39 -5.96
CA ILE A 89 4.88 0.17 -5.29
C ILE A 89 4.42 1.18 -4.24
N SER A 90 4.84 0.94 -3.00
CA SER A 90 4.62 1.86 -1.88
C SER A 90 5.80 2.82 -1.76
N GLY A 91 5.69 4.02 -2.33
CA GLY A 91 6.72 5.05 -2.22
C GLY A 91 6.91 5.51 -0.76
N PRO A 92 5.85 5.89 -0.03
CA PRO A 92 5.97 6.13 1.40
C PRO A 92 6.10 4.80 2.16
N GLY A 93 7.25 4.14 2.03
CA GLY A 93 7.51 2.79 2.53
C GLY A 93 7.38 2.63 4.04
N HIS A 94 7.37 3.73 4.80
CA HIS A 94 7.00 3.73 6.21
C HIS A 94 5.53 3.30 6.46
N GLY A 95 4.67 3.31 5.44
CA GLY A 95 3.35 2.68 5.43
C GLY A 95 3.38 1.19 5.10
N ALA A 96 4.48 0.48 5.42
CA ALA A 96 4.59 -0.97 5.26
C ALA A 96 3.44 -1.77 5.88
N PRO A 97 2.82 -1.37 7.00
CA PRO A 97 1.68 -2.10 7.51
C PRO A 97 0.55 -2.27 6.49
N ALA A 98 0.35 -1.31 5.59
CA ALA A 98 -0.65 -1.45 4.54
C ALA A 98 -0.32 -2.59 3.57
N THR A 99 0.88 -2.61 2.99
CA THR A 99 1.31 -3.69 2.08
C THR A 99 1.30 -5.06 2.74
N LEU A 100 1.80 -5.13 3.97
CA LEU A 100 1.80 -6.35 4.77
C LEU A 100 0.38 -6.86 5.06
N SER A 101 -0.53 -5.96 5.46
CA SER A 101 -1.93 -6.30 5.76
C SER A 101 -2.67 -6.84 4.55
N ASN A 102 -2.49 -6.21 3.40
CA ASN A 102 -3.09 -6.64 2.15
C ASN A 102 -2.57 -8.04 1.75
N SER A 103 -1.25 -8.23 1.71
CA SER A 103 -0.64 -9.54 1.42
C SER A 103 -1.10 -10.64 2.40
N TYR A 104 -1.26 -10.29 3.68
CA TYR A 104 -1.74 -11.23 4.69
C TYR A 104 -3.22 -11.60 4.48
N LEU A 105 -4.10 -10.64 4.23
CA LEU A 105 -5.52 -10.90 3.97
C LEU A 105 -5.75 -11.73 2.72
N GLU A 106 -4.92 -11.54 1.70
CA GLU A 106 -4.97 -12.29 0.45
C GLU A 106 -4.37 -13.70 0.56
N GLY A 107 -3.71 -14.02 1.69
CA GLY A 107 -3.10 -15.32 1.96
C GLY A 107 -1.66 -15.45 1.50
N VAL A 108 -1.20 -14.62 0.57
CA VAL A 108 0.15 -14.68 -0.02
C VAL A 108 1.25 -14.60 1.03
N TYR A 109 1.06 -13.76 2.05
CA TYR A 109 2.03 -13.64 3.14
C TYR A 109 2.22 -14.96 3.89
N SER A 110 1.12 -15.67 4.15
CA SER A 110 1.13 -16.96 4.86
C SER A 110 1.68 -18.11 4.00
N GLU A 111 1.57 -18.01 2.68
CA GLU A 111 2.20 -18.97 1.75
C GLU A 111 3.72 -18.90 1.82
N VAL A 112 4.28 -17.68 1.89
CA VAL A 112 5.73 -17.43 1.97
C VAL A 112 6.25 -17.66 3.39
N TYR A 113 5.46 -17.25 4.39
CA TYR A 113 5.80 -17.36 5.82
C TYR A 113 4.75 -18.17 6.58
N PRO A 114 4.79 -19.52 6.52
CA PRO A 114 3.73 -20.37 7.08
C PRO A 114 3.50 -20.23 8.58
N ASP A 115 4.49 -19.78 9.33
CA ASP A 115 4.36 -19.47 10.76
C ASP A 115 3.50 -18.22 11.05
N LYS A 116 3.15 -17.47 10.02
CA LYS A 116 2.22 -16.34 10.07
C LYS A 116 0.88 -16.72 9.42
N SER A 117 0.34 -17.88 9.79
CA SER A 117 -0.93 -18.41 9.29
C SER A 117 -2.12 -17.49 9.60
N GLN A 118 -3.21 -17.66 8.84
CA GLN A 118 -4.46 -16.89 9.04
C GLN A 118 -5.33 -17.45 10.17
N ASP A 119 -4.72 -17.88 11.26
CA ASP A 119 -5.33 -18.24 12.54
C ASP A 119 -4.91 -17.25 13.64
N ILE A 120 -5.38 -17.47 14.87
CA ILE A 120 -5.12 -16.53 15.98
C ILE A 120 -3.63 -16.47 16.31
N ASP A 121 -2.96 -17.59 16.33
CA ASP A 121 -1.54 -17.67 16.69
C ASP A 121 -0.65 -17.09 15.59
N GLY A 122 -0.97 -17.38 14.34
CA GLY A 122 -0.30 -16.78 13.18
C GLY A 122 -0.52 -15.29 13.10
N MET A 123 -1.75 -14.81 13.32
CA MET A 123 -2.07 -13.39 13.38
C MET A 123 -1.33 -12.67 14.51
N GLN A 124 -1.21 -13.30 15.68
CA GLN A 124 -0.44 -12.73 16.78
C GLN A 124 1.04 -12.60 16.41
N ARG A 125 1.63 -13.62 15.80
CA ARG A 125 3.01 -13.57 15.31
C ARG A 125 3.19 -12.51 14.22
N PHE A 126 2.22 -12.42 13.30
CA PHE A 126 2.21 -11.43 12.23
C PHE A 126 2.18 -10.00 12.78
N MET A 127 1.26 -9.67 13.68
CA MET A 127 1.17 -8.33 14.28
C MET A 127 2.40 -8.02 15.14
N LYS A 128 2.87 -8.98 15.93
CA LYS A 128 3.99 -8.79 16.84
C LYS A 128 5.29 -8.48 16.12
N GLN A 129 5.56 -9.11 14.97
CA GLN A 129 6.87 -9.03 14.29
C GLN A 129 7.25 -7.64 13.79
N PHE A 130 6.24 -6.79 13.47
CA PHE A 130 6.49 -5.47 12.88
C PHE A 130 7.19 -4.55 13.88
N SER A 131 8.35 -4.01 13.47
CA SER A 131 9.20 -3.15 14.31
C SER A 131 9.49 -3.73 15.71
N PHE A 132 9.69 -5.04 15.80
CA PHE A 132 9.91 -5.74 17.07
C PHE A 132 11.21 -6.56 16.99
N PRO A 133 11.98 -6.69 18.11
CA PRO A 133 13.19 -7.49 18.11
C PRO A 133 12.98 -8.92 17.61
N GLY A 134 13.80 -9.34 16.66
CA GLY A 134 13.68 -10.65 16.00
C GLY A 134 12.55 -10.75 14.96
N GLY A 135 11.87 -9.65 14.67
CA GLY A 135 10.88 -9.55 13.61
C GLY A 135 11.39 -8.80 12.38
N ILE A 136 10.50 -8.05 11.74
CA ILE A 136 10.78 -7.26 10.53
C ILE A 136 10.93 -5.78 10.87
N GLY A 137 11.53 -5.02 9.93
CA GLY A 137 11.67 -3.57 10.03
C GLY A 137 10.35 -2.80 9.93
N SER A 138 10.44 -1.48 9.99
CA SER A 138 9.29 -0.57 9.97
C SER A 138 8.91 -0.05 8.58
N HIS A 139 9.60 -0.50 7.53
CA HIS A 139 9.42 -0.03 6.15
C HIS A 139 9.16 -1.21 5.22
N CYS A 140 8.58 -0.92 4.05
CA CYS A 140 8.50 -1.90 2.97
C CYS A 140 9.89 -2.37 2.57
N THR A 141 10.02 -3.65 2.33
CA THR A 141 11.25 -4.28 1.85
C THR A 141 10.91 -5.36 0.82
N PRO A 142 11.86 -5.80 -0.01
CA PRO A 142 11.63 -6.88 -0.96
C PRO A 142 11.23 -8.22 -0.33
N GLU A 143 11.47 -8.42 0.96
CA GLU A 143 10.99 -9.60 1.71
C GLU A 143 9.46 -9.60 1.91
N THR A 144 8.80 -8.45 1.73
CA THR A 144 7.33 -8.39 1.69
C THR A 144 6.87 -9.02 0.38
N PRO A 145 6.08 -10.10 0.39
CA PRO A 145 5.61 -10.75 -0.83
C PRO A 145 4.96 -9.77 -1.80
N GLY A 146 5.43 -9.75 -3.04
CA GLY A 146 4.95 -8.85 -4.09
C GLY A 146 5.58 -7.46 -4.11
N SER A 147 6.42 -7.10 -3.13
CA SER A 147 7.16 -5.84 -3.16
C SER A 147 8.47 -5.97 -3.93
N ILE A 148 8.73 -5.01 -4.80
CA ILE A 148 10.01 -4.88 -5.53
C ILE A 148 10.80 -3.63 -5.08
N HIS A 149 10.29 -2.89 -4.09
CA HIS A 149 10.80 -1.60 -3.66
C HIS A 149 11.14 -1.61 -2.18
N GLU A 150 12.31 -1.08 -1.85
CA GLU A 150 12.72 -0.74 -0.50
C GLU A 150 12.30 0.72 -0.25
N GLY A 151 11.43 0.93 0.73
CA GLY A 151 10.78 2.22 0.96
C GLY A 151 11.41 3.09 2.05
N GLY A 152 12.61 2.78 2.52
CA GLY A 152 13.31 3.54 3.56
C GLY A 152 13.90 4.85 3.05
N GLU A 153 14.34 4.88 1.81
CA GLU A 153 14.80 6.10 1.13
C GLU A 153 13.70 6.67 0.24
N LEU A 154 13.25 7.87 0.52
CA LEU A 154 12.21 8.54 -0.25
C LEU A 154 12.74 9.11 -1.57
N GLY A 155 11.93 9.06 -2.61
CA GLY A 155 12.19 9.68 -3.91
C GLY A 155 12.51 8.73 -5.05
N TYR A 156 12.67 7.43 -4.80
CA TYR A 156 13.06 6.45 -5.82
C TYR A 156 11.90 5.59 -6.34
N SER A 157 10.75 5.64 -5.71
CA SER A 157 9.61 4.79 -6.06
C SER A 157 9.18 4.93 -7.52
N LEU A 158 9.10 6.16 -8.01
CA LEU A 158 8.65 6.42 -9.37
C LEU A 158 9.66 5.92 -10.42
N SER A 159 10.97 6.07 -10.17
CA SER A 159 12.00 5.53 -11.07
C SER A 159 11.99 3.99 -11.10
N HIS A 160 11.73 3.34 -9.95
CA HIS A 160 11.53 1.89 -9.90
C HIS A 160 10.29 1.48 -10.70
N GLY A 161 9.21 2.25 -10.61
CA GLY A 161 7.99 2.01 -11.39
C GLY A 161 8.24 2.07 -12.90
N PHE A 162 8.96 3.08 -13.36
CA PHE A 162 9.35 3.19 -14.77
C PHE A 162 10.28 2.05 -15.20
N GLY A 163 11.25 1.68 -14.33
CA GLY A 163 12.13 0.55 -14.60
C GLY A 163 11.39 -0.78 -14.75
N ALA A 164 10.39 -1.02 -13.92
CA ALA A 164 9.58 -2.24 -13.98
C ALA A 164 8.68 -2.32 -15.22
N ALA A 165 8.30 -1.16 -15.78
CA ALA A 165 7.42 -1.09 -16.94
C ALA A 165 8.13 -1.34 -18.26
N PHE A 166 9.47 -1.24 -18.35
CA PHE A 166 10.20 -1.49 -19.57
C PHE A 166 10.04 -2.92 -20.07
N ASP A 167 9.91 -3.07 -21.39
CA ASP A 167 9.81 -4.36 -22.11
C ASP A 167 8.65 -5.26 -21.64
N ASN A 168 7.60 -4.68 -21.02
CA ASN A 168 6.48 -5.42 -20.46
C ASN A 168 5.14 -4.73 -20.79
N PRO A 169 4.68 -4.84 -22.06
CA PRO A 169 3.56 -4.03 -22.59
C PRO A 169 2.22 -4.24 -21.90
N ASP A 170 2.01 -5.39 -21.26
CA ASP A 170 0.75 -5.72 -20.57
C ASP A 170 0.75 -5.29 -19.09
N LEU A 171 1.90 -4.87 -18.57
CA LEU A 171 2.07 -4.53 -17.16
C LEU A 171 1.60 -3.10 -16.85
N ILE A 172 0.83 -2.97 -15.78
CA ILE A 172 0.55 -1.69 -15.13
C ILE A 172 1.35 -1.62 -13.82
N VAL A 173 2.16 -0.60 -13.66
CA VAL A 173 2.88 -0.35 -12.40
C VAL A 173 2.24 0.83 -11.69
N THR A 174 1.51 0.55 -10.61
CA THR A 174 0.97 1.60 -9.75
C THR A 174 2.02 2.00 -8.73
N VAL A 175 2.35 3.27 -8.70
CA VAL A 175 3.30 3.85 -7.74
C VAL A 175 2.55 4.82 -6.84
N VAL A 176 2.39 4.49 -5.57
CA VAL A 176 1.92 5.45 -4.58
C VAL A 176 3.08 6.36 -4.22
N VAL A 177 2.91 7.64 -4.48
CA VAL A 177 3.90 8.69 -4.18
C VAL A 177 3.43 9.47 -2.97
N GLY A 178 4.20 9.51 -1.90
CA GLY A 178 3.92 10.37 -0.75
C GLY A 178 4.12 11.85 -1.08
N ASP A 179 3.33 12.72 -0.49
CA ASP A 179 3.47 14.17 -0.67
C ASP A 179 4.82 14.69 -0.14
N GLY A 180 5.32 14.16 0.99
CA GLY A 180 6.67 14.44 1.47
C GLY A 180 7.76 13.88 0.53
N GLU A 181 7.53 12.70 -0.05
CA GLU A 181 8.42 12.12 -1.06
C GLU A 181 8.46 12.97 -2.33
N SER A 182 7.34 13.56 -2.73
CA SER A 182 7.23 14.40 -3.93
C SER A 182 8.07 15.67 -3.86
N GLU A 183 8.47 16.09 -2.66
CA GLU A 183 9.38 17.24 -2.43
C GLU A 183 10.87 16.88 -2.61
N THR A 184 11.19 15.62 -2.84
CA THR A 184 12.58 15.17 -3.04
C THR A 184 13.06 15.43 -4.47
N GLY A 185 14.36 15.74 -4.62
CA GLY A 185 14.98 15.90 -5.94
C GLY A 185 14.88 14.65 -6.81
N PRO A 186 15.19 13.45 -6.29
CA PRO A 186 15.06 12.20 -7.05
C PRO A 186 13.66 11.98 -7.62
N LEU A 187 12.59 12.20 -6.84
CA LEU A 187 11.25 12.03 -7.36
C LEU A 187 10.90 13.09 -8.41
N ALA A 188 11.23 14.35 -8.15
CA ALA A 188 10.96 15.45 -9.09
C ALA A 188 11.61 15.19 -10.47
N THR A 189 12.81 14.63 -10.49
CA THR A 189 13.50 14.27 -11.74
C THR A 189 12.95 13.01 -12.38
N SER A 190 12.43 12.07 -11.61
CA SER A 190 11.90 10.79 -12.10
C SER A 190 10.72 10.94 -13.06
N TRP A 191 9.94 12.03 -12.97
CA TRP A 191 8.84 12.32 -13.89
C TRP A 191 9.28 12.37 -15.36
N HIS A 192 10.53 12.74 -15.62
CA HIS A 192 11.08 12.77 -16.97
C HIS A 192 11.22 11.38 -17.60
N SER A 193 11.24 10.31 -16.79
CA SER A 193 11.36 8.93 -17.27
C SER A 193 10.17 8.50 -18.12
N ASN A 194 9.03 9.17 -18.01
CA ASN A 194 7.87 8.93 -18.88
C ASN A 194 8.21 9.10 -20.38
N LYS A 195 9.21 9.90 -20.72
CA LYS A 195 9.66 10.09 -22.10
C LYS A 195 10.34 8.86 -22.70
N PHE A 196 10.79 7.94 -21.87
CA PHE A 196 11.51 6.73 -22.32
C PHE A 196 10.58 5.55 -22.54
N LEU A 197 9.35 5.60 -22.03
CA LEU A 197 8.37 4.54 -22.27
C LEU A 197 7.85 4.59 -23.71
N ASN A 198 7.93 3.45 -24.38
CA ASN A 198 7.33 3.25 -25.68
C ASN A 198 5.97 2.55 -25.53
N PRO A 199 4.85 3.20 -25.87
CA PRO A 199 3.50 2.65 -25.60
C PRO A 199 3.17 1.35 -26.35
N VAL A 200 4.05 0.89 -27.23
CA VAL A 200 3.88 -0.36 -27.99
C VAL A 200 4.64 -1.52 -27.35
N ARG A 201 5.73 -1.24 -26.65
CA ARG A 201 6.63 -2.29 -26.12
C ARG A 201 6.76 -2.30 -24.62
N ASP A 202 6.42 -1.20 -23.99
CA ASP A 202 6.56 -1.00 -22.54
C ASP A 202 5.17 -0.93 -21.88
N GLY A 203 5.14 -1.23 -20.60
CA GLY A 203 3.95 -1.10 -19.77
C GLY A 203 3.59 0.34 -19.44
N ALA A 204 2.60 0.49 -18.59
CA ALA A 204 2.12 1.79 -18.13
C ALA A 204 2.48 2.02 -16.65
N VAL A 205 2.88 3.24 -16.31
CA VAL A 205 3.07 3.66 -14.92
C VAL A 205 1.90 4.55 -14.50
N LEU A 206 1.22 4.15 -13.43
CA LEU A 206 0.11 4.90 -12.81
C LEU A 206 0.57 5.48 -11.47
N PRO A 207 1.04 6.73 -11.43
CA PRO A 207 1.37 7.38 -10.16
C PRO A 207 0.10 7.84 -9.44
N VAL A 208 0.05 7.58 -8.14
CA VAL A 208 -1.04 7.99 -7.24
C VAL A 208 -0.44 8.83 -6.13
N LEU A 209 -0.75 10.13 -6.10
CA LEU A 209 -0.31 11.01 -5.02
C LEU A 209 -1.11 10.74 -3.75
N HIS A 210 -0.41 10.31 -2.70
CA HIS A 210 -0.97 10.17 -1.35
C HIS A 210 -0.72 11.46 -0.58
N LEU A 211 -1.71 12.34 -0.60
CA LEU A 211 -1.66 13.65 0.03
C LEU A 211 -2.28 13.61 1.42
N ASN A 212 -1.47 13.37 2.45
CA ASN A 212 -1.89 13.45 3.85
C ASN A 212 -1.52 14.77 4.53
N GLY A 213 -0.76 15.63 3.87
CA GLY A 213 -0.41 16.95 4.32
C GLY A 213 0.78 17.06 5.27
N TYR A 214 1.40 15.93 5.63
CA TYR A 214 2.47 15.89 6.64
C TYR A 214 3.64 15.00 6.23
N LYS A 215 4.83 15.41 6.62
CA LYS A 215 6.03 14.58 6.82
C LYS A 215 6.25 14.41 8.33
N ILE A 216 7.25 13.64 8.72
CA ILE A 216 7.49 13.25 10.13
C ILE A 216 7.33 14.42 11.12
N ALA A 217 7.91 15.59 10.85
CA ALA A 217 7.95 16.71 11.78
C ALA A 217 7.25 17.98 11.27
N ASN A 218 6.85 18.05 10.00
CA ASN A 218 6.36 19.27 9.38
C ASN A 218 5.23 19.02 8.39
N PRO A 219 4.34 19.98 8.17
CA PRO A 219 3.45 19.97 7.02
C PRO A 219 4.25 19.93 5.71
N THR A 220 3.69 19.28 4.70
CA THR A 220 4.25 19.34 3.34
C THR A 220 3.95 20.70 2.68
N ILE A 221 4.73 21.07 1.67
CA ILE A 221 4.50 22.29 0.90
C ILE A 221 3.13 22.24 0.24
N LEU A 222 2.77 21.07 -0.35
CA LEU A 222 1.47 20.87 -1.01
C LEU A 222 0.27 21.08 -0.08
N ALA A 223 0.43 20.83 1.22
CA ALA A 223 -0.65 21.06 2.20
C ALA A 223 -0.81 22.51 2.63
N ARG A 224 0.10 23.40 2.20
CA ARG A 224 0.10 24.83 2.56
C ARG A 224 -0.41 25.73 1.44
N ILE A 225 -0.68 25.18 0.28
CA ILE A 225 -1.23 25.86 -0.88
C ILE A 225 -2.75 25.73 -0.86
#